data_816842915a2d5fed3b4cfbe45719b40e
#
_entry.id   816842915a2d5fed3b4cfbe45719b40e
#
_cell.length_a   1.000
_cell.length_b   1.000
_cell.length_c   1.000
_cell.angle_alpha   90.00
_cell.angle_beta   90.00
_cell.angle_gamma   90.00
#
_symmetry.space_group_name_H-M   'P 1'
#
loop_
_entity.id
_entity.type
_entity.pdbx_description
1 polymer ?
#
loop_
_entity_poly.entity_id
_entity_poly.type
_entity_poly.pdbx_seq_one_letter_code
_entity_poly.pdbx_strand_id
1 'polypeptide(L)'
;MNAVAPGYVKTALVASLVDRGAIDAQAIARRTPMGRMAAPEEIAQVIAFLASPHASYITGAVLPVDGGWTALGAPEAALGPLHED
;
A
#
# COMPACT_ATOMS: atom_id res chain seq x y z
N MET A 1 19.87 3.56 8.51
CA MET A 1 18.59 2.99 8.93
C MET A 1 17.46 3.57 8.10
N ASN A 2 16.60 2.74 7.59
CA ASN A 2 15.43 3.14 6.81
C ASN A 2 14.18 2.50 7.37
N ALA A 3 13.03 3.05 7.01
CA ALA A 3 11.73 2.53 7.43
C ALA A 3 10.82 2.39 6.21
N VAL A 4 9.90 1.43 6.27
CA VAL A 4 8.87 1.25 5.27
C VAL A 4 7.53 1.59 5.92
N ALA A 5 6.72 2.39 5.23
CA ALA A 5 5.37 2.72 5.67
C ALA A 5 4.37 2.07 4.71
N PRO A 6 3.96 0.83 4.98
CA PRO A 6 3.03 0.13 4.09
C PRO A 6 1.61 0.69 4.20
N GLY A 7 0.86 0.59 3.11
CA GLY A 7 -0.58 0.80 3.12
C GLY A 7 -1.30 -0.48 3.51
N TYR A 8 -2.47 -0.71 2.93
CA TYR A 8 -3.21 -1.94 3.20
C TYR A 8 -2.56 -3.12 2.49
N VAL A 9 -2.23 -4.15 3.27
CA VAL A 9 -1.61 -5.38 2.78
C VAL A 9 -2.58 -6.54 3.00
N LYS A 10 -2.80 -7.35 1.97
CA LYS A 10 -3.75 -8.46 2.04
C LYS A 10 -3.10 -9.66 2.73
N THR A 11 -2.98 -9.56 4.06
CA THR A 11 -2.54 -10.65 4.92
C THR A 11 -3.69 -11.61 5.20
N ALA A 12 -3.40 -12.75 5.83
CA ALA A 12 -4.43 -13.70 6.26
C ALA A 12 -5.42 -13.05 7.23
N LEU A 13 -4.93 -12.20 8.14
CA LEU A 13 -5.80 -11.48 9.06
C LEU A 13 -6.73 -10.53 8.32
N VAL A 14 -6.21 -9.74 7.38
CA VAL A 14 -7.02 -8.80 6.62
C VAL A 14 -8.05 -9.56 5.78
N ALA A 15 -7.67 -10.66 5.14
CA ALA A 15 -8.59 -11.48 4.37
C ALA A 15 -9.74 -12.01 5.26
N SER A 16 -9.43 -12.43 6.47
CA SER A 16 -10.44 -12.88 7.44
C SER A 16 -11.40 -11.74 7.81
N LEU A 17 -10.87 -10.52 8.03
CA LEU A 17 -11.70 -9.37 8.37
C LEU A 17 -12.60 -8.95 7.21
N VAL A 18 -12.13 -9.08 5.97
CA VAL A 18 -12.95 -8.83 4.78
C VAL A 18 -14.09 -9.85 4.70
N ASP A 19 -13.77 -11.13 4.91
CA ASP A 19 -14.79 -12.19 4.86
C ASP A 19 -15.87 -12.02 5.91
N ARG A 20 -15.52 -11.46 7.08
CA ARG A 20 -16.47 -11.20 8.15
C ARG A 20 -17.20 -9.85 8.02
N GLY A 21 -16.90 -9.10 6.98
CA GLY A 21 -17.54 -7.78 6.77
C GLY A 21 -16.99 -6.66 7.66
N ALA A 22 -15.89 -6.90 8.39
CA ALA A 22 -15.29 -5.88 9.25
C ALA A 22 -14.48 -4.86 8.46
N ILE A 23 -14.02 -5.22 7.27
CA ILE A 23 -13.28 -4.34 6.35
C ILE A 23 -13.95 -4.42 4.98
N ASP A 24 -14.19 -3.25 4.37
CA ASP A 24 -14.70 -3.17 3.01
C ASP A 24 -13.52 -3.05 2.03
N ALA A 25 -13.17 -4.18 1.42
CA ALA A 25 -12.05 -4.25 0.48
C ALA A 25 -12.29 -3.37 -0.76
N GLN A 26 -13.53 -3.22 -1.20
CA GLN A 26 -13.83 -2.39 -2.37
C GLN A 26 -13.62 -0.90 -2.07
N ALA A 27 -14.01 -0.46 -0.87
CA ALA A 27 -13.78 0.92 -0.46
C ALA A 27 -12.28 1.24 -0.38
N ILE A 28 -11.49 0.31 0.15
CA ILE A 28 -10.03 0.46 0.19
C ILE A 28 -9.46 0.54 -1.22
N ALA A 29 -9.89 -0.34 -2.11
CA ALA A 29 -9.42 -0.35 -3.50
C ALA A 29 -9.78 0.96 -4.21
N ARG A 30 -11.01 1.46 -4.01
CA ARG A 30 -11.42 2.73 -4.62
C ARG A 30 -10.60 3.92 -4.11
N ARG A 31 -10.23 3.90 -2.83
CA ARG A 31 -9.42 4.98 -2.23
C ARG A 31 -7.96 4.91 -2.64
N THR A 32 -7.45 3.73 -2.99
CA THR A 32 -6.06 3.50 -3.36
C THR A 32 -5.85 3.81 -4.84
N PRO A 33 -4.95 4.74 -5.20
CA PRO A 33 -4.71 5.06 -6.62
C PRO A 33 -4.40 3.86 -7.49
N MET A 34 -3.65 2.87 -6.98
CA MET A 34 -3.38 1.65 -7.74
C MET A 34 -4.55 0.67 -7.77
N GLY A 35 -5.63 0.95 -7.05
CA GLY A 35 -6.88 0.20 -7.17
C GLY A 35 -6.93 -1.14 -6.45
N ARG A 36 -6.01 -1.41 -5.55
CA ARG A 36 -5.95 -2.69 -4.86
C ARG A 36 -5.11 -2.62 -3.58
N MET A 37 -5.26 -3.62 -2.72
CA MET A 37 -4.33 -3.86 -1.62
C MET A 37 -3.03 -4.45 -2.15
N ALA A 38 -1.96 -4.28 -1.41
CA ALA A 38 -0.68 -4.91 -1.73
C ALA A 38 -0.70 -6.39 -1.37
N ALA A 39 0.03 -7.20 -2.14
CA ALA A 39 0.38 -8.55 -1.69
C ALA A 39 1.52 -8.45 -0.67
N PRO A 40 1.58 -9.35 0.34
CA PRO A 40 2.67 -9.31 1.33
C PRO A 40 4.05 -9.34 0.70
N GLU A 41 4.21 -10.06 -0.40
CA GLU A 41 5.48 -10.16 -1.13
C GLU A 41 5.96 -8.81 -1.65
N GLU A 42 5.05 -7.93 -2.01
CA GLU A 42 5.40 -6.59 -2.51
C GLU A 42 6.08 -5.75 -1.44
N ILE A 43 5.62 -5.89 -0.19
CA ILE A 43 6.25 -5.20 0.94
C ILE A 43 7.58 -5.87 1.29
N ALA A 44 7.62 -7.21 1.29
CA ALA A 44 8.82 -7.97 1.60
C ALA A 44 9.95 -7.66 0.62
N GLN A 45 9.64 -7.52 -0.67
CA GLN A 45 10.64 -7.19 -1.69
C GLN A 45 11.26 -5.82 -1.45
N VAL A 46 10.48 -4.84 -1.02
CA VAL A 46 11.00 -3.50 -0.72
C VAL A 46 11.91 -3.55 0.51
N ILE A 47 11.50 -4.27 1.54
CA ILE A 47 12.32 -4.44 2.75
C ILE A 47 13.64 -5.12 2.39
N ALA A 48 13.61 -6.17 1.59
CA ALA A 48 14.79 -6.88 1.14
C ALA A 48 15.74 -5.97 0.35
N PHE A 49 15.19 -5.14 -0.53
CA PHE A 49 15.98 -4.16 -1.29
C PHE A 49 16.69 -3.18 -0.35
N LEU A 50 15.94 -2.60 0.60
CA LEU A 50 16.50 -1.61 1.52
C LEU A 50 17.56 -2.21 2.45
N ALA A 51 17.47 -3.52 2.72
CA ALA A 51 18.46 -4.24 3.53
C ALA A 51 19.66 -4.71 2.72
N SER A 52 19.63 -4.57 1.39
CA SER A 52 20.65 -5.10 0.51
C SER A 52 21.76 -4.07 0.21
N PRO A 53 22.92 -4.51 -0.33
CA PRO A 53 23.95 -3.60 -0.79
C PRO A 53 23.50 -2.66 -1.91
N HIS A 54 22.42 -3.00 -2.62
CA HIS A 54 21.88 -2.13 -3.67
C HIS A 54 21.31 -0.82 -3.13
N ALA A 55 21.00 -0.76 -1.85
CA ALA A 55 20.52 0.46 -1.19
C ALA A 55 21.63 1.14 -0.38
N SER A 56 22.87 0.98 -0.76
CA SER A 56 24.03 1.41 0.03
C SER A 56 24.13 2.93 0.19
N TYR A 57 23.49 3.71 -0.67
CA TYR A 57 23.48 5.18 -0.56
C TYR A 57 22.15 5.72 -0.03
N ILE A 58 21.31 4.86 0.56
CA ILE A 58 20.01 5.23 1.12
C ILE A 58 20.07 5.07 2.63
N THR A 59 19.79 6.16 3.35
CA THR A 59 19.68 6.12 4.80
C THR A 59 18.76 7.24 5.29
N GLY A 60 18.11 7.01 6.42
CA GLY A 60 17.17 7.99 6.98
C GLY A 60 15.88 8.15 6.21
N ALA A 61 15.58 7.25 5.28
CA ALA A 61 14.38 7.33 4.47
C ALA A 61 13.19 6.63 5.14
N VAL A 62 12.01 7.23 4.99
CA VAL A 62 10.73 6.57 5.26
C VAL A 62 10.04 6.42 3.91
N LEU A 63 9.93 5.20 3.43
CA LEU A 63 9.44 4.91 2.08
C LEU A 63 7.98 4.43 2.15
N PRO A 64 7.02 5.23 1.70
CA PRO A 64 5.64 4.76 1.57
C PRO A 64 5.53 3.68 0.49
N VAL A 65 4.91 2.56 0.86
CA VAL A 65 4.64 1.45 -0.07
C VAL A 65 3.14 1.16 0.04
N ASP A 66 2.35 2.06 -0.53
CA ASP A 66 0.93 2.17 -0.24
C ASP A 66 0.04 2.35 -1.48
N GLY A 67 0.59 2.05 -2.65
CA GLY A 67 -0.17 2.18 -3.89
C GLY A 67 -0.59 3.60 -4.23
N GLY A 68 0.05 4.59 -3.64
CA GLY A 68 -0.23 6.01 -3.86
C GLY A 68 -1.18 6.63 -2.83
N TRP A 69 -1.57 5.87 -1.80
CA TRP A 69 -2.56 6.33 -0.80
C TRP A 69 -2.19 7.68 -0.20
N THR A 70 -0.97 7.84 0.30
CA THR A 70 -0.56 9.09 0.95
C THR A 70 -0.27 10.21 -0.04
N ALA A 71 0.08 9.86 -1.28
CA ALA A 71 0.40 10.86 -2.30
C ALA A 71 -0.83 11.62 -2.80
N LEU A 72 -2.01 10.99 -2.76
CA LEU A 72 -3.19 11.57 -3.39
C LEU A 72 -3.95 12.53 -2.48
N GLY A 73 -4.26 12.15 -1.25
CA GLY A 73 -4.93 13.02 -0.29
C GLY A 73 -6.36 13.46 -0.64
N ALA A 74 -6.93 13.02 -1.77
CA ALA A 74 -8.26 13.42 -2.20
C ALA A 74 -9.33 12.45 -1.69
N PRO A 75 -10.58 12.91 -1.45
CA PRO A 75 -11.66 12.00 -1.08
C PRO A 75 -12.02 11.06 -2.23
N GLU A 76 -12.55 9.90 -1.88
CA GLU A 76 -12.92 8.85 -2.83
C GLU A 76 -13.79 9.37 -3.98
N ALA A 77 -14.79 10.20 -3.66
CA ALA A 77 -15.72 10.72 -4.65
C ALA A 77 -15.03 11.53 -5.75
N ALA A 78 -13.92 12.19 -5.41
CA ALA A 78 -13.17 12.98 -6.38
C ALA A 78 -12.31 12.11 -7.30
N LEU A 79 -12.13 10.83 -6.98
CA LEU A 79 -11.29 9.91 -7.73
C LEU A 79 -12.06 9.11 -8.77
N GLY A 80 -13.38 9.05 -8.66
CA GLY A 80 -14.19 8.17 -9.50
C GLY A 80 -13.90 8.27 -10.99
N PRO A 81 -14.02 9.45 -11.62
CA PRO A 81 -13.80 9.56 -13.06
C PRO A 81 -12.36 9.31 -13.50
N LEU A 82 -11.39 9.59 -12.63
CA LEU A 82 -9.98 9.45 -12.96
C LEU A 82 -9.52 8.00 -12.86
N HIS A 83 -10.19 7.18 -12.06
CA HIS A 83 -9.83 5.79 -11.86
C HIS A 83 -10.22 4.87 -13.01
N GLU A 84 -11.07 5.33 -13.89
CA GLU A 84 -11.56 4.54 -15.02
C GLU A 84 -10.59 4.55 -16.21
N ASP A 85 -9.64 5.42 -16.18
CA ASP A 85 -8.62 5.53 -17.21
C ASP A 85 -7.46 4.56 -16.95
#